data_f79e56248db9be2e7fd1d4acf5594f07
#
_entry.id   f79e56248db9be2e7fd1d4acf5594f07
#
_cell.length_a   1.000
_cell.length_b   1.000
_cell.length_c   1.000
_cell.angle_alpha   90.00
_cell.angle_beta   90.00
_cell.angle_gamma   90.00
#
_symmetry.space_group_name_H-M   'P 1'
#
loop_
_entity.id
_entity.type
_entity.pdbx_description
1 polymer ?
#
loop_
_entity_poly.entity_id
_entity_poly.type
_entity_poly.pdbx_seq_one_letter_code
_entity_poly.pdbx_strand_id
1 'polypeptide(L)'
;MKLFQLVLALTGLLTLASCAPTSQNITAINSTTEATNRLVFCHFMIGITSNRQSAADYDNDMKQAKALGIDAFALNIGVDPYTDTQLNFAYESAARNDMKVFISFDFNWYNTGQAYAVGQKIRQYGSLPAQLKVDGKIFASSFAGDGLDINQMQSAAGAEVYFAPNFHPGTGNFNVIQGALNWMAWDNNGDNKAPSGGRNVSVSEGDKAYVNALGGKAYVAPASGWFFTHFGQEVSYSKNWVFPSDLLWYNRWFEILNLGPRFVEIVTWNDYGESHYIAPLASPHTDDGSSKWVMDMPHDGWLQMSKPFIAAYKNGDKSVDKYITEEKLIYWYRPTPKDVSCDNTDTTMDGNPNNSSGNFFRGRPNGWETMKDEVFVVSLLKSPGTIQVASGSNSQKFDAPAGATAFTVPMGVGQQKFALVRDGRTVLSDTSLKNIVNTCICGLYNFNAYVGTVPPPATVDKLGPAGLAALQQGLRAACPTNTLGVNMASVESTPVPTPTPA
;
A
#
# COMPACT_ATOMS: atom_id res chain seq x y z
N MET A 1 -24.83 -16.15 -69.76
CA MET A 1 -24.11 -15.14 -69.01
C MET A 1 -23.84 -15.74 -67.62
N LYS A 2 -22.60 -16.19 -67.42
CA LYS A 2 -22.18 -16.81 -66.08
C LYS A 2 -21.45 -15.76 -65.28
N LEU A 3 -21.94 -15.45 -64.10
CA LEU A 3 -21.26 -14.59 -63.12
C LEU A 3 -20.34 -15.46 -62.28
N PHE A 4 -19.04 -15.18 -62.29
CA PHE A 4 -18.04 -15.73 -61.42
C PHE A 4 -18.07 -14.98 -60.08
N GLN A 5 -18.28 -15.70 -58.99
CA GLN A 5 -18.02 -15.18 -57.64
C GLN A 5 -16.56 -15.48 -57.25
N LEU A 6 -15.81 -14.43 -56.98
CA LEU A 6 -14.46 -14.49 -56.46
C LEU A 6 -14.55 -14.48 -54.92
N VAL A 7 -14.16 -15.56 -54.26
CA VAL A 7 -14.03 -15.63 -52.81
C VAL A 7 -12.62 -15.16 -52.42
N LEU A 8 -12.51 -14.00 -51.81
CA LEU A 8 -11.26 -13.54 -51.19
C LEU A 8 -11.19 -14.13 -49.77
N ALA A 9 -10.23 -15.01 -49.53
CA ALA A 9 -9.86 -15.46 -48.22
C ALA A 9 -8.96 -14.37 -47.57
N LEU A 10 -9.48 -13.68 -46.56
CA LEU A 10 -8.71 -12.76 -45.70
C LEU A 10 -8.05 -13.57 -44.60
N THR A 11 -6.76 -13.85 -44.71
CA THR A 11 -5.94 -14.35 -43.60
C THR A 11 -5.59 -13.17 -42.70
N GLY A 12 -6.31 -13.04 -41.57
CA GLY A 12 -5.98 -12.05 -40.56
C GLY A 12 -4.75 -12.48 -39.75
N LEU A 13 -3.63 -11.83 -39.95
CA LEU A 13 -2.52 -11.85 -39.01
C LEU A 13 -2.97 -11.11 -37.71
N LEU A 14 -3.18 -11.85 -36.68
CA LEU A 14 -3.27 -11.28 -35.32
C LEU A 14 -1.85 -10.89 -34.87
N THR A 15 -1.50 -9.63 -35.04
CA THR A 15 -0.34 -9.06 -34.37
C THR A 15 -0.70 -8.85 -32.89
N LEU A 16 -0.11 -9.65 -32.02
CA LEU A 16 -0.13 -9.42 -30.58
C LEU A 16 0.58 -8.08 -30.31
N ALA A 17 -0.20 -7.05 -30.04
CA ALA A 17 0.32 -5.79 -29.56
C ALA A 17 0.82 -6.00 -28.13
N SER A 18 2.14 -6.01 -27.96
CA SER A 18 2.79 -5.80 -26.67
C SER A 18 2.35 -4.43 -26.18
N CYS A 19 1.55 -4.37 -25.10
CA CYS A 19 1.28 -3.13 -24.40
C CYS A 19 2.53 -2.70 -23.63
N ALA A 20 3.42 -2.00 -24.31
CA ALA A 20 4.34 -1.12 -23.62
C ALA A 20 3.53 0.08 -23.09
N PRO A 21 3.74 0.50 -21.83
CA PRO A 21 3.06 1.68 -21.33
C PRO A 21 3.41 2.88 -22.19
N THR A 22 2.41 3.53 -22.76
CA THR A 22 2.59 4.79 -23.47
C THR A 22 3.13 5.82 -22.49
N SER A 23 4.43 6.09 -22.57
CA SER A 23 5.08 7.14 -21.79
C SER A 23 4.49 8.49 -22.20
N GLN A 24 3.53 8.99 -21.42
CA GLN A 24 3.23 10.42 -21.46
C GLN A 24 4.46 11.15 -20.94
N ASN A 25 5.01 12.04 -21.76
CA ASN A 25 6.16 12.87 -21.39
C ASN A 25 5.82 13.74 -20.18
N ILE A 26 6.12 13.24 -18.97
CA ILE A 26 6.21 14.08 -17.77
C ILE A 26 7.57 14.75 -17.87
N THR A 27 7.58 16.09 -17.93
CA THR A 27 8.81 16.87 -17.95
C THR A 27 9.60 16.54 -16.69
N ALA A 28 10.81 16.01 -16.84
CA ALA A 28 11.69 15.73 -15.72
C ALA A 28 11.91 17.01 -14.92
N ILE A 29 11.90 16.92 -13.61
CA ILE A 29 12.20 18.05 -12.72
C ILE A 29 13.67 18.40 -12.95
N ASN A 30 13.95 19.51 -13.63
CA ASN A 30 15.30 20.04 -13.77
C ASN A 30 15.78 20.58 -12.42
N SER A 31 16.37 19.71 -11.59
CA SER A 31 17.11 20.14 -10.41
C SER A 31 18.55 20.44 -10.81
N THR A 32 18.92 21.70 -10.79
CA THR A 32 20.31 22.13 -10.89
C THR A 32 21.07 21.70 -9.63
N THR A 33 22.00 20.78 -9.82
CA THR A 33 23.26 20.57 -9.09
C THR A 33 23.28 20.76 -7.57
N GLU A 34 22.57 19.90 -6.82
CA GLU A 34 23.08 19.29 -5.59
C GLU A 34 22.80 17.79 -5.74
N ALA A 35 23.72 16.94 -5.27
CA ALA A 35 23.46 15.51 -5.16
C ALA A 35 22.29 15.37 -4.17
N THR A 36 21.08 15.46 -4.69
CA THR A 36 19.86 15.40 -3.89
C THR A 36 19.79 14.00 -3.32
N ASN A 37 20.02 13.87 -2.01
CA ASN A 37 19.79 12.63 -1.31
C ASN A 37 18.33 12.25 -1.53
N ARG A 38 18.11 11.29 -2.42
CA ARG A 38 16.80 10.69 -2.66
C ARG A 38 16.50 9.75 -1.52
N LEU A 39 15.43 10.03 -0.79
CA LEU A 39 15.04 9.24 0.37
C LEU A 39 13.71 8.53 0.10
N VAL A 40 13.58 7.34 0.66
CA VAL A 40 12.36 6.54 0.65
C VAL A 40 11.84 6.44 2.07
N PHE A 41 10.62 6.90 2.26
CA PHE A 41 9.87 6.79 3.50
C PHE A 41 8.81 5.70 3.40
N CYS A 42 8.33 5.23 4.53
CA CYS A 42 7.17 4.38 4.60
C CYS A 42 6.27 4.85 5.74
N HIS A 43 5.00 5.04 5.45
CA HIS A 43 4.02 5.49 6.43
C HIS A 43 3.72 4.38 7.42
N PHE A 44 3.77 4.68 8.71
CA PHE A 44 3.63 3.71 9.79
C PHE A 44 2.56 4.17 10.79
N MET A 45 1.47 3.40 10.91
CA MET A 45 0.34 3.70 11.78
C MET A 45 0.69 3.39 13.24
N ILE A 46 0.87 4.40 14.07
CA ILE A 46 1.07 4.26 15.52
C ILE A 46 -0.25 3.91 16.23
N GLY A 47 -1.37 4.38 15.70
CA GLY A 47 -2.70 4.18 16.31
C GLY A 47 -3.12 2.72 16.50
N ILE A 48 -2.50 1.76 15.80
CA ILE A 48 -2.78 0.33 15.93
C ILE A 48 -1.70 -0.44 16.70
N THR A 49 -0.81 0.23 17.43
CA THR A 49 0.33 -0.42 18.10
C THR A 49 0.24 -0.41 19.62
N SER A 50 -0.92 -0.13 20.20
CA SER A 50 -1.10 -0.04 21.66
C SER A 50 -0.73 -1.33 22.42
N ASN A 51 -0.70 -2.48 21.75
CA ASN A 51 -0.30 -3.77 22.30
C ASN A 51 1.22 -3.99 22.36
N ARG A 52 2.05 -3.10 21.77
CA ARG A 52 3.52 -3.20 21.86
C ARG A 52 3.98 -2.73 23.25
N GLN A 53 4.85 -3.53 23.88
CA GLN A 53 5.25 -3.34 25.27
C GLN A 53 6.66 -2.75 25.42
N SER A 54 7.43 -2.72 24.35
CA SER A 54 8.82 -2.27 24.36
C SER A 54 9.31 -1.85 22.97
N ALA A 55 10.46 -1.19 22.95
CA ALA A 55 11.14 -0.88 21.72
C ALA A 55 11.53 -2.14 20.90
N ALA A 56 11.69 -3.31 21.57
CA ALA A 56 12.01 -4.56 20.90
C ALA A 56 10.91 -5.02 19.93
N ASP A 57 9.67 -4.64 20.20
CA ASP A 57 8.52 -5.00 19.36
C ASP A 57 8.51 -4.26 18.01
N TYR A 58 9.34 -3.22 17.87
CA TYR A 58 9.54 -2.48 16.62
C TYR A 58 10.78 -2.93 15.83
N ASP A 59 11.70 -3.71 16.44
CA ASP A 59 13.01 -4.03 15.84
C ASP A 59 12.90 -4.76 14.51
N ASN A 60 11.97 -5.70 14.40
CA ASN A 60 11.80 -6.47 13.19
C ASN A 60 11.33 -5.58 12.02
N ASP A 61 10.40 -4.66 12.29
CA ASP A 61 9.93 -3.69 11.29
C ASP A 61 11.08 -2.79 10.83
N MET A 62 11.86 -2.24 11.77
CA MET A 62 13.01 -1.37 11.46
C MET A 62 14.06 -2.09 10.64
N LYS A 63 14.40 -3.34 11.00
CA LYS A 63 15.39 -4.15 10.28
C LYS A 63 14.94 -4.51 8.87
N GLN A 64 13.68 -4.92 8.71
CA GLN A 64 13.13 -5.26 7.40
C GLN A 64 13.07 -4.05 6.48
N ALA A 65 12.52 -2.93 6.95
CA ALA A 65 12.45 -1.70 6.19
C ALA A 65 13.85 -1.23 5.74
N LYS A 66 14.82 -1.21 6.66
CA LYS A 66 16.21 -0.85 6.34
C LYS A 66 16.82 -1.78 5.29
N ALA A 67 16.63 -3.09 5.40
CA ALA A 67 17.16 -4.08 4.46
C ALA A 67 16.64 -3.91 3.03
N LEU A 68 15.51 -3.25 2.87
CA LEU A 68 14.90 -2.91 1.58
C LEU A 68 15.39 -1.56 1.03
N GLY A 69 16.07 -0.76 1.85
CA GLY A 69 16.54 0.56 1.49
C GLY A 69 15.58 1.69 1.86
N ILE A 70 14.56 1.42 2.67
CA ILE A 70 13.71 2.46 3.28
C ILE A 70 14.56 3.22 4.30
N ASP A 71 14.54 4.56 4.24
CA ASP A 71 15.39 5.44 5.03
C ASP A 71 14.74 5.86 6.35
N ALA A 72 13.42 6.02 6.35
CA ALA A 72 12.68 6.41 7.54
C ALA A 72 11.23 5.91 7.54
N PHE A 73 10.69 5.68 8.75
CA PHE A 73 9.26 5.60 8.91
C PHE A 73 8.65 6.98 9.21
N ALA A 74 7.55 7.30 8.52
CA ALA A 74 6.65 8.40 8.85
C ALA A 74 5.67 7.89 9.90
N LEU A 75 5.92 8.20 11.18
CA LEU A 75 5.11 7.74 12.30
C LEU A 75 3.80 8.53 12.36
N ASN A 76 2.73 7.96 11.81
CA ASN A 76 1.40 8.57 11.85
C ASN A 76 0.83 8.51 13.26
N ILE A 77 0.45 9.64 13.80
CA ILE A 77 -0.09 9.77 15.15
C ILE A 77 -1.42 10.51 15.18
N GLY A 78 -2.33 9.98 15.98
CA GLY A 78 -3.50 10.68 16.51
C GLY A 78 -3.25 11.23 17.92
N VAL A 79 -4.33 11.36 18.66
CA VAL A 79 -4.35 11.90 20.05
C VAL A 79 -4.56 10.80 21.10
N ASP A 80 -4.25 9.57 20.78
CA ASP A 80 -4.43 8.42 21.67
C ASP A 80 -3.57 8.54 22.94
N PRO A 81 -4.05 8.04 24.09
CA PRO A 81 -3.33 8.18 25.36
C PRO A 81 -1.99 7.41 25.38
N TYR A 82 -1.80 6.42 24.53
CA TYR A 82 -0.56 5.65 24.40
C TYR A 82 0.43 6.22 23.37
N THR A 83 0.07 7.26 22.62
CA THR A 83 0.89 7.82 21.53
C THR A 83 2.33 8.08 21.97
N ASP A 84 2.56 8.78 23.09
CA ASP A 84 3.93 9.09 23.53
C ASP A 84 4.72 7.85 23.95
N THR A 85 4.08 6.87 24.56
CA THR A 85 4.71 5.58 24.90
C THR A 85 5.18 4.87 23.64
N GLN A 86 4.32 4.79 22.64
CA GLN A 86 4.63 4.11 21.38
C GLN A 86 5.67 4.87 20.54
N LEU A 87 5.61 6.20 20.52
CA LEU A 87 6.65 7.02 19.91
C LEU A 87 8.01 6.79 20.57
N ASN A 88 8.08 6.77 21.91
CA ASN A 88 9.33 6.50 22.63
C ASN A 88 9.93 5.15 22.22
N PHE A 89 9.12 4.09 22.18
CA PHE A 89 9.57 2.77 21.72
C PHE A 89 10.04 2.77 20.26
N ALA A 90 9.30 3.43 19.37
CA ALA A 90 9.67 3.51 17.96
C ALA A 90 10.98 4.27 17.74
N TYR A 91 11.17 5.43 18.41
CA TYR A 91 12.41 6.22 18.33
C TYR A 91 13.61 5.46 18.93
N GLU A 92 13.43 4.77 20.04
CA GLU A 92 14.48 3.94 20.65
C GLU A 92 14.88 2.79 19.70
N SER A 93 13.90 2.06 19.17
CA SER A 93 14.15 0.97 18.24
C SER A 93 14.85 1.48 16.95
N ALA A 94 14.39 2.60 16.40
CA ALA A 94 15.01 3.20 15.22
C ALA A 94 16.47 3.57 15.48
N ALA A 95 16.79 4.18 16.62
CA ALA A 95 18.16 4.55 16.99
C ALA A 95 19.10 3.34 17.07
N ARG A 96 18.68 2.25 17.71
CA ARG A 96 19.53 1.05 17.87
C ARG A 96 19.64 0.22 16.59
N ASN A 97 18.69 0.35 15.66
CA ASN A 97 18.72 -0.31 14.36
C ASN A 97 19.31 0.57 13.25
N ASP A 98 19.83 1.75 13.59
CA ASP A 98 20.40 2.73 12.65
C ASP A 98 19.41 3.05 11.52
N MET A 99 18.17 3.31 11.89
CA MET A 99 17.09 3.77 11.03
C MET A 99 16.62 5.15 11.49
N LYS A 100 15.99 5.91 10.60
CA LYS A 100 15.40 7.19 10.95
C LYS A 100 13.87 7.08 11.05
N VAL A 101 13.30 8.01 11.81
CA VAL A 101 11.86 8.19 11.94
C VAL A 101 11.53 9.67 12.00
N PHE A 102 10.30 10.02 11.66
CA PHE A 102 9.75 11.36 11.87
C PHE A 102 8.25 11.29 12.15
N ILE A 103 7.70 12.32 12.74
CA ILE A 103 6.28 12.36 13.07
C ILE A 103 5.48 12.83 11.85
N SER A 104 4.40 12.12 11.54
CA SER A 104 3.34 12.52 10.63
C SER A 104 2.05 12.72 11.43
N PHE A 105 1.54 13.94 11.49
CA PHE A 105 0.34 14.28 12.26
C PHE A 105 -0.92 13.95 11.45
N ASP A 106 -1.85 13.20 12.04
CA ASP A 106 -3.13 12.92 11.39
C ASP A 106 -4.18 13.97 11.78
N PHE A 107 -4.52 14.85 10.84
CA PHE A 107 -5.51 15.89 11.05
C PHE A 107 -6.97 15.42 10.95
N ASN A 108 -7.24 14.13 10.86
CA ASN A 108 -8.54 13.59 11.25
C ASN A 108 -8.73 13.58 12.77
N TRP A 109 -7.63 13.54 13.53
CA TRP A 109 -7.61 13.52 14.99
C TRP A 109 -7.09 14.84 15.59
N TYR A 110 -6.10 15.45 14.96
CA TYR A 110 -5.70 16.82 15.26
C TYR A 110 -6.62 17.81 14.54
N ASN A 111 -6.60 19.06 14.98
CA ASN A 111 -7.23 20.17 14.23
C ASN A 111 -6.23 21.31 14.00
N THR A 112 -6.52 22.14 13.01
CA THR A 112 -5.62 23.22 12.60
C THR A 112 -5.40 24.33 13.64
N GLY A 113 -6.27 24.43 14.66
CA GLY A 113 -6.08 25.32 15.80
C GLY A 113 -5.01 24.84 16.79
N GLN A 114 -4.48 23.62 16.63
CA GLN A 114 -3.49 23.03 17.55
C GLN A 114 -2.04 23.24 17.07
N ALA A 115 -1.75 24.25 16.26
CA ALA A 115 -0.41 24.51 15.73
C ALA A 115 0.69 24.59 16.82
N TYR A 116 0.38 25.19 17.98
CA TYR A 116 1.29 25.24 19.10
C TYR A 116 1.61 23.85 19.66
N ALA A 117 0.60 23.00 19.86
CA ALA A 117 0.78 21.65 20.38
C ALA A 117 1.55 20.77 19.37
N VAL A 118 1.28 20.90 18.06
CA VAL A 118 2.03 20.24 16.99
C VAL A 118 3.51 20.62 17.06
N GLY A 119 3.83 21.92 17.19
CA GLY A 119 5.21 22.40 17.33
C GLY A 119 5.89 21.87 18.58
N GLN A 120 5.20 21.83 19.73
CA GLN A 120 5.74 21.24 20.96
C GLN A 120 6.04 19.76 20.83
N LYS A 121 5.18 19.00 20.12
CA LYS A 121 5.41 17.58 19.85
C LYS A 121 6.65 17.40 18.97
N ILE A 122 6.84 18.21 17.94
CA ILE A 122 8.06 18.22 17.10
C ILE A 122 9.30 18.52 17.96
N ARG A 123 9.21 19.51 18.87
CA ARG A 123 10.30 19.86 19.79
C ARG A 123 10.68 18.69 20.70
N GLN A 124 9.69 17.97 21.24
CA GLN A 124 9.89 16.85 22.15
C GLN A 124 10.78 15.76 21.55
N TYR A 125 10.60 15.44 20.29
CA TYR A 125 11.33 14.36 19.60
C TYR A 125 12.47 14.86 18.69
N GLY A 126 12.50 16.13 18.36
CA GLY A 126 13.38 16.71 17.34
C GLY A 126 14.88 16.62 17.59
N SER A 127 15.30 16.42 18.85
CA SER A 127 16.71 16.25 19.25
C SER A 127 17.15 14.79 19.34
N LEU A 128 16.23 13.83 19.25
CA LEU A 128 16.55 12.42 19.40
C LEU A 128 17.44 11.90 18.23
N PRO A 129 18.34 10.94 18.50
CA PRO A 129 19.29 10.44 17.48
C PRO A 129 18.62 9.85 16.23
N ALA A 130 17.44 9.23 16.39
CA ALA A 130 16.69 8.63 15.29
C ALA A 130 15.87 9.65 14.48
N GLN A 131 15.68 10.89 14.97
CA GLN A 131 14.92 11.90 14.25
C GLN A 131 15.54 12.18 12.89
N LEU A 132 14.75 12.03 11.82
CA LEU A 132 15.16 12.42 10.48
C LEU A 132 15.37 13.93 10.41
N LYS A 133 16.50 14.35 9.86
CA LYS A 133 16.78 15.75 9.49
C LYS A 133 17.08 15.83 8.01
N VAL A 134 16.51 16.81 7.35
CA VAL A 134 16.76 17.14 5.95
C VAL A 134 17.22 18.60 5.88
N ASP A 135 18.32 18.84 5.19
CA ASP A 135 18.94 20.16 5.09
C ASP A 135 19.19 20.80 6.49
N GLY A 136 19.57 19.96 7.47
CA GLY A 136 19.79 20.38 8.87
C GLY A 136 18.53 20.60 9.71
N LYS A 137 17.33 20.58 9.10
CA LYS A 137 16.05 20.87 9.74
C LYS A 137 15.34 19.59 10.20
N ILE A 138 14.57 19.67 11.27
CA ILE A 138 13.75 18.55 11.78
C ILE A 138 12.67 18.25 10.75
N PHE A 139 12.67 17.02 10.20
CA PHE A 139 11.65 16.62 9.23
C PHE A 139 10.36 16.22 9.95
N ALA A 140 9.23 16.73 9.47
CA ALA A 140 7.88 16.37 9.91
C ALA A 140 6.89 16.43 8.74
N SER A 141 5.80 15.71 8.86
CA SER A 141 4.75 15.61 7.84
C SER A 141 3.37 15.62 8.50
N SER A 142 2.32 15.56 7.68
CA SER A 142 0.96 15.34 8.14
C SER A 142 0.11 14.68 7.05
N PHE A 143 -0.95 13.99 7.49
CA PHE A 143 -2.11 13.69 6.67
C PHE A 143 -3.10 14.85 6.82
N ALA A 144 -3.51 15.48 5.71
CA ALA A 144 -4.30 16.72 5.70
C ALA A 144 -3.68 17.86 6.52
N GLY A 145 -4.47 18.79 7.03
CA GLY A 145 -4.05 19.90 7.89
C GLY A 145 -3.92 21.23 7.16
N ASP A 146 -4.56 21.36 5.97
CA ASP A 146 -4.68 22.66 5.27
C ASP A 146 -5.20 23.73 6.23
N GLY A 147 -4.51 24.87 6.28
CA GLY A 147 -4.86 25.98 7.20
C GLY A 147 -4.16 25.95 8.55
N LEU A 148 -3.27 24.97 8.83
CA LEU A 148 -2.41 25.01 10.02
C LEU A 148 -1.54 26.27 10.02
N ASP A 149 -1.45 26.97 11.16
CA ASP A 149 -0.51 28.08 11.33
C ASP A 149 0.94 27.57 11.45
N ILE A 150 1.62 27.56 10.32
CA ILE A 150 3.01 27.06 10.21
C ILE A 150 3.98 27.93 11.01
N ASN A 151 3.75 29.25 11.11
CA ASN A 151 4.62 30.14 11.86
C ASN A 151 4.52 29.86 13.38
N GLN A 152 3.31 29.66 13.88
CA GLN A 152 3.07 29.28 15.27
C GLN A 152 3.67 27.90 15.57
N MET A 153 3.48 26.93 14.68
CA MET A 153 4.06 25.58 14.81
C MET A 153 5.60 25.66 14.88
N GLN A 154 6.25 26.36 13.95
CA GLN A 154 7.70 26.52 13.94
C GLN A 154 8.23 27.24 15.19
N SER A 155 7.55 28.30 15.64
CA SER A 155 7.89 29.02 16.87
C SER A 155 7.82 28.09 18.10
N ALA A 156 6.79 27.27 18.20
CA ALA A 156 6.63 26.30 19.30
C ALA A 156 7.65 25.15 19.24
N ALA A 157 8.05 24.73 18.05
CA ALA A 157 9.12 23.75 17.86
C ALA A 157 10.49 24.27 18.36
N GLY A 158 10.70 25.56 18.34
CA GLY A 158 11.95 26.19 18.80
C GLY A 158 13.19 25.82 17.98
N ALA A 159 12.99 25.29 16.77
CA ALA A 159 14.02 24.89 15.81
C ALA A 159 13.44 24.94 14.41
N GLU A 160 14.31 24.98 13.40
CA GLU A 160 13.86 24.92 12.00
C GLU A 160 13.25 23.55 11.68
N VAL A 161 12.05 23.56 11.12
CA VAL A 161 11.31 22.37 10.70
C VAL A 161 11.26 22.31 9.18
N TYR A 162 11.63 21.16 8.62
CA TYR A 162 11.35 20.80 7.24
C TYR A 162 9.96 20.15 7.21
N PHE A 163 8.94 20.96 6.94
CA PHE A 163 7.57 20.48 6.96
C PHE A 163 7.11 20.11 5.55
N ALA A 164 6.73 18.86 5.35
CA ALA A 164 6.24 18.30 4.09
C ALA A 164 4.86 17.63 4.28
N PRO A 165 3.79 18.42 4.54
CA PRO A 165 2.45 17.90 4.81
C PRO A 165 1.73 17.42 3.55
N ASN A 166 0.64 16.68 3.73
CA ASN A 166 -0.33 16.39 2.68
C ASN A 166 -1.34 17.56 2.56
N PHE A 167 -0.87 18.74 2.19
CA PHE A 167 -1.74 19.86 1.83
C PHE A 167 -2.25 19.68 0.41
N HIS A 168 -3.50 20.06 0.16
CA HIS A 168 -4.11 19.87 -1.14
C HIS A 168 -3.79 21.03 -2.09
N PRO A 169 -3.36 20.74 -3.33
CA PRO A 169 -3.23 21.77 -4.36
C PRO A 169 -4.54 22.53 -4.57
N GLY A 170 -4.49 23.87 -4.47
CA GLY A 170 -5.66 24.74 -4.59
C GLY A 170 -6.29 25.18 -3.27
N THR A 171 -6.00 24.53 -2.14
CA THR A 171 -6.49 24.93 -0.80
C THR A 171 -5.36 25.21 0.17
N GLY A 172 -4.31 24.40 0.15
CA GLY A 172 -3.15 24.54 1.03
C GLY A 172 -2.26 25.72 0.67
N ASN A 173 -1.60 26.29 1.68
CA ASN A 173 -0.60 27.34 1.48
C ASN A 173 0.79 26.75 1.24
N PHE A 174 1.14 26.52 -0.01
CA PHE A 174 2.43 25.94 -0.41
C PHE A 174 3.61 26.91 -0.22
N ASN A 175 3.38 28.20 0.02
CA ASN A 175 4.47 29.17 0.18
C ASN A 175 5.23 28.98 1.49
N VAL A 176 4.59 28.50 2.54
CA VAL A 176 5.14 28.41 3.91
C VAL A 176 5.73 27.04 4.27
N ILE A 177 5.67 26.05 3.36
CA ILE A 177 6.17 24.69 3.57
C ILE A 177 7.41 24.41 2.73
N GLN A 178 8.20 23.41 3.09
CA GLN A 178 9.46 23.05 2.42
C GLN A 178 9.26 21.98 1.36
N GLY A 179 8.21 21.18 1.49
CA GLY A 179 7.80 20.15 0.56
C GLY A 179 6.32 19.82 0.75
N ALA A 180 5.80 18.90 -0.01
CA ALA A 180 4.45 18.35 0.22
C ALA A 180 4.37 16.89 -0.15
N LEU A 181 3.59 16.13 0.64
CA LEU A 181 3.19 14.76 0.41
C LEU A 181 1.90 14.75 -0.42
N ASN A 182 1.86 13.95 -1.48
CA ASN A 182 0.62 13.52 -2.08
C ASN A 182 0.21 12.18 -1.44
N TRP A 183 -0.95 12.15 -0.77
CA TRP A 183 -1.45 10.90 -0.19
C TRP A 183 -2.04 9.96 -1.24
N MET A 184 -2.63 10.53 -2.30
CA MET A 184 -3.39 9.76 -3.29
C MET A 184 -2.49 8.95 -4.20
N ALA A 185 -2.21 7.71 -3.79
CA ALA A 185 -1.40 6.74 -4.54
C ALA A 185 -2.21 5.95 -5.58
N TRP A 186 -3.48 6.24 -5.75
CA TRP A 186 -4.43 5.50 -6.61
C TRP A 186 -5.19 6.46 -7.52
N ASP A 187 -5.60 5.96 -8.69
CA ASP A 187 -6.57 6.67 -9.51
C ASP A 187 -7.88 6.80 -8.74
N ASN A 188 -8.44 8.01 -8.73
CA ASN A 188 -9.56 8.37 -7.85
C ASN A 188 -10.53 9.34 -8.52
N ASN A 189 -11.60 9.68 -7.83
CA ASN A 189 -12.62 10.61 -8.31
C ASN A 189 -12.34 12.09 -7.95
N GLY A 190 -11.16 12.40 -7.44
CA GLY A 190 -10.79 13.72 -6.92
C GLY A 190 -11.11 13.92 -5.43
N ASP A 191 -11.65 12.91 -4.74
CA ASP A 191 -12.08 12.97 -3.34
C ASP A 191 -11.92 11.61 -2.63
N ASN A 192 -10.70 11.10 -2.57
CA ASN A 192 -10.35 9.85 -1.86
C ASN A 192 -11.39 8.71 -2.01
N LYS A 193 -11.91 8.51 -3.22
CA LYS A 193 -12.81 7.42 -3.60
C LYS A 193 -12.48 6.92 -4.99
N ALA A 194 -12.93 5.72 -5.30
CA ALA A 194 -12.72 5.11 -6.60
C ALA A 194 -13.20 6.01 -7.75
N PRO A 195 -12.57 5.90 -8.95
CA PRO A 195 -13.06 6.55 -10.14
C PRO A 195 -14.55 6.27 -10.37
N SER A 196 -15.28 7.27 -10.82
CA SER A 196 -16.73 7.20 -11.04
C SER A 196 -17.07 7.85 -12.37
N GLY A 197 -18.35 7.91 -12.74
CA GLY A 197 -18.82 8.58 -13.97
C GLY A 197 -18.58 10.09 -14.06
N GLY A 198 -17.98 10.70 -13.03
CA GLY A 198 -17.64 12.12 -12.98
C GLY A 198 -16.17 12.42 -13.34
N ARG A 199 -15.61 13.42 -12.70
CA ARG A 199 -14.19 13.77 -12.86
C ARG A 199 -13.32 12.71 -12.17
N ASN A 200 -12.37 12.16 -12.91
CA ASN A 200 -11.37 11.26 -12.37
C ASN A 200 -9.99 11.92 -12.39
N VAL A 201 -9.14 11.53 -11.45
CA VAL A 201 -7.76 12.00 -11.31
C VAL A 201 -6.86 10.78 -11.25
N SER A 202 -5.99 10.62 -12.24
CA SER A 202 -4.95 9.60 -12.21
C SER A 202 -3.83 9.96 -11.25
N VAL A 203 -3.04 8.99 -10.79
CA VAL A 203 -1.88 9.23 -9.93
C VAL A 203 -0.94 10.24 -10.57
N SER A 204 -0.69 10.13 -11.87
CA SER A 204 0.20 11.06 -12.60
C SER A 204 -0.36 12.48 -12.72
N GLU A 205 -1.68 12.67 -12.77
CA GLU A 205 -2.31 13.98 -12.71
C GLU A 205 -2.19 14.59 -11.30
N GLY A 206 -2.34 13.76 -10.27
CA GLY A 206 -2.05 14.14 -8.89
C GLY A 206 -0.60 14.59 -8.72
N ASP A 207 0.37 13.82 -9.21
CA ASP A 207 1.79 14.20 -9.21
C ASP A 207 2.00 15.58 -9.85
N LYS A 208 1.44 15.81 -11.03
CA LYS A 208 1.56 17.10 -11.75
C LYS A 208 0.97 18.28 -10.95
N ALA A 209 -0.19 18.04 -10.32
CA ALA A 209 -0.83 19.08 -9.51
C ALA A 209 0.04 19.50 -8.32
N TYR A 210 0.64 18.54 -7.61
CA TYR A 210 1.55 18.79 -6.50
C TYR A 210 2.85 19.45 -6.95
N VAL A 211 3.50 18.94 -8.00
CA VAL A 211 4.73 19.53 -8.55
C VAL A 211 4.52 20.98 -8.97
N ASN A 212 3.40 21.28 -9.63
CA ASN A 212 3.04 22.64 -10.01
C ASN A 212 2.81 23.55 -8.79
N ALA A 213 2.06 23.09 -7.80
CA ALA A 213 1.80 23.86 -6.58
C ALA A 213 3.07 24.13 -5.76
N LEU A 214 4.01 23.19 -5.77
CA LEU A 214 5.30 23.28 -5.06
C LEU A 214 6.26 24.29 -5.67
N GLY A 215 6.15 24.57 -6.97
CA GLY A 215 7.00 25.57 -7.64
C GLY A 215 8.51 25.32 -7.49
N GLY A 216 8.94 24.05 -7.54
CA GLY A 216 10.34 23.64 -7.40
C GLY A 216 10.76 23.20 -5.99
N LYS A 217 9.89 23.30 -4.98
CA LYS A 217 10.12 22.71 -3.66
C LYS A 217 10.00 21.16 -3.72
N ALA A 218 10.40 20.49 -2.65
CA ALA A 218 10.45 19.03 -2.62
C ALA A 218 9.07 18.38 -2.72
N TYR A 219 8.94 17.44 -3.63
CA TYR A 219 7.79 16.58 -3.76
C TYR A 219 8.05 15.25 -3.07
N VAL A 220 7.09 14.76 -2.27
CA VAL A 220 7.02 13.42 -1.70
C VAL A 220 6.00 12.65 -2.50
N ALA A 221 6.47 11.81 -3.43
CA ALA A 221 5.61 11.03 -4.31
C ALA A 221 5.10 9.78 -3.59
N PRO A 222 3.79 9.47 -3.63
CA PRO A 222 3.25 8.28 -3.00
C PRO A 222 3.52 7.03 -3.84
N ALA A 223 3.64 5.88 -3.16
CA ALA A 223 3.62 4.56 -3.80
C ALA A 223 2.75 3.60 -2.99
N SER A 224 1.80 2.92 -3.62
CA SER A 224 0.98 1.90 -2.97
C SER A 224 0.70 0.75 -3.92
N GLY A 225 0.55 -0.46 -3.34
CA GLY A 225 0.27 -1.67 -4.12
C GLY A 225 -1.21 -1.93 -4.31
N TRP A 226 -2.02 -1.58 -3.32
CA TRP A 226 -3.44 -1.92 -3.27
C TRP A 226 -4.20 -0.95 -2.39
N PHE A 227 -5.53 -1.00 -2.46
CA PHE A 227 -6.42 -0.41 -1.49
C PHE A 227 -7.75 -1.15 -1.50
N PHE A 228 -8.16 -1.62 -0.33
CA PHE A 228 -9.51 -2.14 -0.08
C PHE A 228 -9.85 -1.96 1.39
N THR A 229 -11.07 -1.55 1.67
CA THR A 229 -11.59 -1.40 3.03
C THR A 229 -13.05 -1.83 3.09
N HIS A 230 -13.47 -2.43 4.20
CA HIS A 230 -14.81 -3.00 4.37
C HIS A 230 -15.33 -2.85 5.81
N PHE A 231 -15.12 -1.66 6.38
CA PHE A 231 -15.64 -1.33 7.71
C PHE A 231 -17.12 -0.99 7.67
N GLY A 232 -17.91 -1.67 8.50
CA GLY A 232 -19.33 -1.41 8.67
C GLY A 232 -19.62 -0.37 9.77
N GLN A 233 -20.79 -0.47 10.35
CA GLN A 233 -21.28 0.47 11.37
C GLN A 233 -20.56 0.35 12.73
N GLU A 234 -19.76 -0.66 12.92
CA GLU A 234 -19.02 -0.96 14.15
C GLU A 234 -17.96 0.09 14.49
N VAL A 235 -17.53 0.86 13.49
CA VAL A 235 -16.55 1.94 13.67
C VAL A 235 -17.12 3.27 13.15
N SER A 236 -16.71 4.38 13.76
CA SER A 236 -17.17 5.72 13.39
C SER A 236 -16.70 6.16 12.00
N TYR A 237 -15.61 5.57 11.52
CA TYR A 237 -15.01 5.80 10.20
C TYR A 237 -15.44 4.73 9.18
N SER A 238 -16.62 4.15 9.33
CA SER A 238 -17.20 3.18 8.40
C SER A 238 -16.98 3.54 6.94
N LYS A 239 -16.48 2.59 6.16
CA LYS A 239 -16.11 2.79 4.76
C LYS A 239 -16.05 1.46 4.02
N ASN A 240 -16.52 1.44 2.77
CA ASN A 240 -16.56 0.26 1.92
C ASN A 240 -16.25 0.62 0.47
N TRP A 241 -14.97 0.63 0.11
CA TRP A 241 -14.54 0.86 -1.28
C TRP A 241 -13.20 0.21 -1.60
N VAL A 242 -12.92 0.12 -2.89
CA VAL A 242 -11.67 -0.36 -3.47
C VAL A 242 -11.20 0.62 -4.53
N PHE A 243 -9.90 0.87 -4.61
CA PHE A 243 -9.31 1.61 -5.72
C PHE A 243 -8.81 0.66 -6.82
N PRO A 244 -8.80 1.08 -8.11
CA PRO A 244 -8.19 0.30 -9.16
C PRO A 244 -6.69 0.15 -8.89
N SER A 245 -6.27 -1.08 -8.65
CA SER A 245 -4.92 -1.37 -8.17
C SER A 245 -4.17 -2.39 -9.03
N ASP A 246 -4.82 -3.16 -9.86
CA ASP A 246 -4.27 -4.15 -10.82
C ASP A 246 -2.72 -4.27 -10.84
N LEU A 247 -2.03 -3.64 -11.82
CA LEU A 247 -0.56 -3.55 -11.91
C LEU A 247 0.01 -2.26 -11.28
N LEU A 248 -0.75 -1.59 -10.43
CA LEU A 248 -0.39 -0.27 -9.88
C LEU A 248 1.02 -0.26 -9.27
N TRP A 249 1.35 -1.24 -8.40
CA TRP A 249 2.65 -1.30 -7.73
C TRP A 249 3.83 -1.34 -8.71
N TYR A 250 3.70 -2.13 -9.78
CA TYR A 250 4.70 -2.24 -10.83
C TYR A 250 4.82 -0.94 -11.65
N ASN A 251 3.70 -0.43 -12.14
CA ASN A 251 3.66 0.77 -12.98
C ASN A 251 4.14 1.99 -12.20
N ARG A 252 3.69 2.13 -10.95
CA ARG A 252 4.04 3.27 -10.10
C ARG A 252 5.53 3.39 -9.84
N TRP A 253 6.24 2.29 -9.61
CA TRP A 253 7.68 2.33 -9.44
C TRP A 253 8.41 2.84 -10.70
N PHE A 254 7.99 2.44 -11.91
CA PHE A 254 8.56 2.99 -13.15
C PHE A 254 8.23 4.48 -13.32
N GLU A 255 7.03 4.91 -12.98
CA GLU A 255 6.66 6.34 -12.97
C GLU A 255 7.56 7.12 -12.02
N ILE A 256 7.81 6.62 -10.82
CA ILE A 256 8.71 7.23 -9.82
C ILE A 256 10.14 7.33 -10.35
N LEU A 257 10.66 6.27 -11.00
CA LEU A 257 11.99 6.31 -11.62
C LEU A 257 12.08 7.40 -12.69
N ASN A 258 11.02 7.57 -13.49
CA ASN A 258 10.96 8.58 -14.55
C ASN A 258 10.76 10.00 -14.00
N LEU A 259 9.90 10.17 -13.00
CA LEU A 259 9.61 11.46 -12.35
C LEU A 259 10.82 11.98 -11.57
N GLY A 260 11.53 11.08 -10.88
CA GLY A 260 12.69 11.40 -10.08
C GLY A 260 12.43 12.38 -8.93
N PRO A 261 11.37 12.21 -8.11
CA PRO A 261 11.09 13.12 -7.01
C PRO A 261 12.22 13.10 -5.99
N ARG A 262 12.30 14.12 -5.12
CA ARG A 262 13.29 14.12 -4.03
C ARG A 262 12.99 13.05 -2.99
N PHE A 263 11.71 12.81 -2.71
CA PHE A 263 11.27 11.82 -1.73
C PHE A 263 10.18 10.93 -2.31
N VAL A 264 10.15 9.70 -1.83
CA VAL A 264 9.06 8.74 -2.07
C VAL A 264 8.52 8.31 -0.70
N GLU A 265 7.21 8.24 -0.56
CA GLU A 265 6.58 7.64 0.62
C GLU A 265 5.71 6.45 0.22
N ILE A 266 6.03 5.28 0.76
CA ILE A 266 5.22 4.09 0.58
C ILE A 266 4.02 4.21 1.54
N VAL A 267 2.84 4.11 0.97
CA VAL A 267 1.56 4.18 1.67
C VAL A 267 0.95 2.77 1.66
N THR A 268 1.10 1.96 2.73
CA THR A 268 1.78 2.18 4.02
C THR A 268 2.61 0.95 4.44
N TRP A 269 3.26 1.02 5.61
CA TRP A 269 3.84 -0.17 6.23
C TRP A 269 2.74 -1.09 6.76
N ASN A 270 1.85 -0.60 7.63
CA ASN A 270 0.98 -1.42 8.46
C ASN A 270 -0.49 -0.96 8.53
N ASP A 271 -1.01 -0.19 7.57
CA ASP A 271 -2.45 0.06 7.54
C ASP A 271 -3.19 -1.15 6.97
N TYR A 272 -3.46 -2.10 7.86
CA TYR A 272 -4.19 -3.31 7.51
C TYR A 272 -5.66 -3.03 7.20
N GLY A 273 -6.22 -2.01 7.86
CA GLY A 273 -7.61 -1.59 7.70
C GLY A 273 -7.97 -1.13 6.29
N GLU A 274 -7.00 -0.57 5.58
CA GLU A 274 -7.16 -0.11 4.19
C GLU A 274 -6.48 -1.03 3.16
N SER A 275 -5.93 -2.17 3.58
CA SER A 275 -5.30 -3.18 2.71
C SER A 275 -4.13 -2.66 1.85
N HIS A 276 -3.55 -1.52 2.19
CA HIS A 276 -2.35 -1.01 1.50
C HIS A 276 -1.05 -1.23 2.29
N TYR A 277 -1.10 -2.13 3.26
CA TYR A 277 0.07 -2.55 4.00
C TYR A 277 1.06 -3.33 3.13
N ILE A 278 2.36 -3.19 3.45
CA ILE A 278 3.43 -4.02 2.90
C ILE A 278 4.21 -4.75 3.99
N ALA A 279 3.94 -4.44 5.27
CA ALA A 279 4.50 -5.15 6.41
C ALA A 279 4.05 -6.60 6.45
N PRO A 280 4.84 -7.49 7.07
CA PRO A 280 4.36 -8.82 7.39
C PRO A 280 3.12 -8.80 8.29
N LEU A 281 2.21 -9.74 8.05
CA LEU A 281 1.03 -9.95 8.92
C LEU A 281 1.42 -10.25 10.37
N ALA A 282 2.61 -10.85 10.57
CA ALA A 282 3.15 -11.16 11.88
C ALA A 282 3.67 -9.94 12.66
N SER A 283 3.73 -8.74 12.06
CA SER A 283 4.11 -7.51 12.77
C SER A 283 3.10 -7.18 13.87
N PRO A 284 3.52 -6.96 15.13
CA PRO A 284 2.59 -6.76 16.24
C PRO A 284 1.70 -5.53 16.04
N HIS A 285 0.39 -5.72 16.09
CA HIS A 285 -0.61 -4.64 15.98
C HIS A 285 -1.91 -5.05 16.67
N THR A 286 -2.76 -4.07 16.97
CA THR A 286 -4.12 -4.33 17.43
C THR A 286 -5.05 -4.48 16.25
N ASP A 287 -6.08 -5.32 16.39
CA ASP A 287 -7.09 -5.49 15.36
C ASP A 287 -8.19 -4.44 15.51
N ASP A 288 -8.36 -3.62 14.49
CA ASP A 288 -9.43 -2.65 14.35
C ASP A 288 -10.69 -3.23 13.67
N GLY A 289 -10.70 -4.55 13.45
CA GLY A 289 -11.73 -5.28 12.73
C GLY A 289 -11.33 -5.69 11.32
N SER A 290 -10.15 -5.28 10.87
CA SER A 290 -9.64 -5.59 9.53
C SER A 290 -9.17 -7.04 9.37
N SER A 291 -8.95 -7.78 10.45
CA SER A 291 -8.59 -9.21 10.42
C SER A 291 -9.56 -10.04 9.54
N LYS A 292 -10.79 -9.60 9.37
CA LYS A 292 -11.81 -10.23 8.52
C LYS A 292 -11.37 -10.39 7.05
N TRP A 293 -10.62 -9.42 6.52
CA TRP A 293 -10.14 -9.43 5.13
C TRP A 293 -8.63 -9.47 4.99
N VAL A 294 -7.91 -9.39 6.10
CA VAL A 294 -6.43 -9.40 6.15
C VAL A 294 -5.89 -10.82 6.40
N MET A 295 -6.67 -11.66 7.09
CA MET A 295 -6.24 -13.02 7.43
C MET A 295 -5.87 -13.84 6.20
N ASP A 296 -4.66 -14.41 6.21
CA ASP A 296 -4.10 -15.19 5.09
C ASP A 296 -3.98 -14.39 3.77
N MET A 297 -3.84 -13.07 3.87
CA MET A 297 -3.63 -12.18 2.73
C MET A 297 -2.28 -11.43 2.88
N PRO A 298 -1.13 -12.12 2.79
CA PRO A 298 0.18 -11.49 2.89
C PRO A 298 0.45 -10.53 1.73
N HIS A 299 1.18 -9.44 2.00
CA HIS A 299 1.63 -8.47 0.99
C HIS A 299 3.17 -8.35 0.94
N ASP A 300 3.88 -9.14 1.68
CA ASP A 300 5.35 -9.11 1.78
C ASP A 300 6.06 -9.42 0.45
N GLY A 301 5.40 -10.05 -0.50
CA GLY A 301 5.88 -10.20 -1.86
C GLY A 301 6.15 -8.85 -2.55
N TRP A 302 5.36 -7.82 -2.25
CA TRP A 302 5.59 -6.47 -2.78
C TRP A 302 6.83 -5.80 -2.17
N LEU A 303 7.20 -6.11 -0.92
CA LEU A 303 8.49 -5.72 -0.35
C LEU A 303 9.64 -6.24 -1.20
N GLN A 304 9.59 -7.53 -1.56
CA GLN A 304 10.62 -8.16 -2.38
C GLN A 304 10.71 -7.52 -3.77
N MET A 305 9.57 -7.18 -4.36
CA MET A 305 9.52 -6.51 -5.65
C MET A 305 10.13 -5.10 -5.60
N SER A 306 9.86 -4.33 -4.54
CA SER A 306 10.31 -2.94 -4.42
C SER A 306 11.83 -2.78 -4.29
N LYS A 307 12.53 -3.79 -3.77
CA LYS A 307 13.97 -3.72 -3.47
C LYS A 307 14.85 -3.22 -4.63
N PRO A 308 14.80 -3.79 -5.84
CA PRO A 308 15.57 -3.28 -6.97
C PRO A 308 15.12 -1.89 -7.43
N PHE A 309 13.83 -1.57 -7.31
CA PHE A 309 13.31 -0.25 -7.67
C PHE A 309 13.78 0.85 -6.70
N ILE A 310 13.75 0.59 -5.40
CA ILE A 310 14.29 1.50 -4.38
C ILE A 310 15.78 1.76 -4.64
N ALA A 311 16.55 0.69 -4.93
CA ALA A 311 17.95 0.83 -5.23
C ALA A 311 18.19 1.67 -6.50
N ALA A 312 17.44 1.44 -7.58
CA ALA A 312 17.51 2.23 -8.80
C ALA A 312 17.15 3.70 -8.56
N TYR A 313 16.03 3.95 -7.87
CA TYR A 313 15.58 5.29 -7.52
C TYR A 313 16.64 6.08 -6.74
N LYS A 314 17.22 5.49 -5.69
CA LYS A 314 18.24 6.14 -4.86
C LYS A 314 19.50 6.49 -5.64
N ASN A 315 19.84 5.70 -6.66
CA ASN A 315 20.97 5.97 -7.54
C ASN A 315 20.65 6.87 -8.74
N GLY A 316 19.39 7.29 -8.90
CA GLY A 316 18.97 8.13 -10.02
C GLY A 316 18.83 7.39 -11.35
N ASP A 317 18.85 6.06 -11.32
CA ASP A 317 18.70 5.24 -12.52
C ASP A 317 17.22 5.08 -12.91
N LYS A 318 17.00 4.90 -14.21
CA LYS A 318 15.66 4.65 -14.77
C LYS A 318 15.41 3.17 -15.09
N SER A 319 16.43 2.33 -15.06
CA SER A 319 16.34 0.87 -15.18
C SER A 319 16.66 0.20 -13.84
N VAL A 320 15.97 -0.89 -13.57
CA VAL A 320 16.18 -1.73 -12.38
C VAL A 320 17.13 -2.91 -12.63
N ASP A 321 17.48 -3.17 -13.88
CA ASP A 321 18.10 -4.43 -14.33
C ASP A 321 19.36 -4.80 -13.54
N LYS A 322 20.28 -3.84 -13.35
CA LYS A 322 21.52 -4.08 -12.60
C LYS A 322 21.32 -4.28 -11.08
N TYR A 323 20.13 -3.98 -10.58
CA TYR A 323 19.77 -4.13 -9.16
C TYR A 323 19.02 -5.43 -8.87
N ILE A 324 18.67 -6.20 -9.88
CA ILE A 324 18.07 -7.52 -9.74
C ILE A 324 19.18 -8.52 -9.39
N THR A 325 19.39 -8.74 -8.10
CA THR A 325 20.43 -9.66 -7.60
C THR A 325 19.94 -11.10 -7.45
N GLU A 326 18.63 -11.27 -7.31
CA GLU A 326 17.95 -12.56 -7.18
C GLU A 326 16.80 -12.64 -8.18
N GLU A 327 16.65 -13.81 -8.81
CA GLU A 327 15.52 -14.04 -9.72
C GLU A 327 14.28 -14.42 -8.92
N LYS A 328 13.17 -13.74 -9.20
CA LYS A 328 11.88 -13.97 -8.54
C LYS A 328 10.73 -13.78 -9.51
N LEU A 329 9.63 -14.50 -9.25
CA LEU A 329 8.31 -14.12 -9.72
C LEU A 329 7.54 -13.59 -8.51
N ILE A 330 6.90 -12.46 -8.66
CA ILE A 330 5.96 -11.92 -7.68
C ILE A 330 4.60 -11.96 -8.33
N TYR A 331 3.61 -12.52 -7.64
CA TYR A 331 2.26 -12.64 -8.18
C TYR A 331 1.22 -12.20 -7.17
N TRP A 332 0.09 -11.68 -7.68
CA TRP A 332 -1.03 -11.32 -6.83
C TRP A 332 -2.37 -11.43 -7.57
N TYR A 333 -3.41 -11.60 -6.79
CA TYR A 333 -4.79 -11.72 -7.27
C TYR A 333 -5.77 -11.61 -6.11
N ARG A 334 -7.03 -11.29 -6.41
CA ARG A 334 -8.10 -11.36 -5.42
C ARG A 334 -8.50 -12.84 -5.20
N PRO A 335 -8.92 -13.21 -4.00
CA PRO A 335 -9.27 -14.60 -3.70
C PRO A 335 -10.57 -15.06 -4.37
N THR A 336 -11.37 -14.11 -4.91
CA THR A 336 -12.64 -14.39 -5.58
C THR A 336 -12.81 -13.50 -6.81
N PRO A 337 -13.49 -13.97 -7.88
CA PRO A 337 -13.96 -13.12 -8.96
C PRO A 337 -14.85 -11.98 -8.42
N LYS A 338 -14.79 -10.81 -9.07
CA LYS A 338 -15.51 -9.62 -8.61
C LYS A 338 -17.03 -9.74 -8.64
N ASP A 339 -17.55 -10.65 -9.48
CA ASP A 339 -19.00 -10.86 -9.64
C ASP A 339 -19.60 -11.81 -8.59
N VAL A 340 -18.81 -12.45 -7.75
CA VAL A 340 -19.31 -13.27 -6.64
C VAL A 340 -20.15 -12.40 -5.71
N SER A 341 -21.43 -12.77 -5.51
CA SER A 341 -22.34 -12.01 -4.64
C SER A 341 -22.31 -12.58 -3.22
N CYS A 342 -22.00 -11.74 -2.26
CA CYS A 342 -22.01 -12.05 -0.83
C CYS A 342 -23.14 -11.33 -0.09
N ASP A 343 -24.09 -10.70 -0.79
CA ASP A 343 -25.16 -9.88 -0.18
C ASP A 343 -26.00 -10.63 0.87
N ASN A 344 -26.14 -11.96 0.70
CA ASN A 344 -26.92 -12.78 1.63
C ASN A 344 -26.14 -13.29 2.84
N THR A 345 -24.83 -13.16 2.84
CA THR A 345 -23.93 -13.74 3.86
C THR A 345 -23.06 -12.71 4.53
N ASP A 346 -22.81 -11.56 3.89
CA ASP A 346 -21.98 -10.50 4.44
C ASP A 346 -22.79 -9.64 5.42
N THR A 347 -22.63 -9.96 6.70
CA THR A 347 -23.27 -9.23 7.81
C THR A 347 -22.45 -8.06 8.32
N THR A 348 -21.25 -7.85 7.78
CA THR A 348 -20.36 -6.74 8.16
C THR A 348 -21.04 -5.40 7.95
N MET A 349 -21.79 -5.29 6.85
CA MET A 349 -22.49 -4.08 6.44
C MET A 349 -23.97 -4.06 6.85
N ASP A 350 -24.40 -5.01 7.72
CA ASP A 350 -25.76 -4.98 8.25
C ASP A 350 -25.95 -3.81 9.21
N GLY A 351 -26.97 -3.02 8.96
CA GLY A 351 -27.33 -1.87 9.77
C GLY A 351 -27.78 -0.68 8.94
N ASN A 352 -27.82 0.48 9.56
CA ASN A 352 -28.24 1.71 8.87
C ASN A 352 -27.14 2.15 7.87
N PRO A 353 -27.44 2.20 6.55
CA PRO A 353 -26.48 2.66 5.55
C PRO A 353 -26.16 4.16 5.65
N ASN A 354 -26.87 4.91 6.46
CA ASN A 354 -26.74 6.36 6.63
C ASN A 354 -26.01 6.69 7.93
N ASN A 355 -24.77 6.24 8.09
CA ASN A 355 -23.96 6.70 9.19
C ASN A 355 -23.47 8.15 8.98
N SER A 356 -22.98 8.79 10.04
CA SER A 356 -22.54 10.18 10.00
C SER A 356 -21.35 10.44 9.08
N SER A 357 -20.57 9.40 8.76
CA SER A 357 -19.42 9.52 7.84
C SER A 357 -19.85 9.65 6.37
N GLY A 358 -21.06 9.25 6.02
CA GLY A 358 -21.54 9.18 4.63
C GLY A 358 -20.82 8.13 3.76
N ASN A 359 -19.99 7.29 4.36
CA ASN A 359 -19.13 6.32 3.66
C ASN A 359 -19.60 4.87 3.83
N PHE A 360 -20.75 4.68 4.43
CA PHE A 360 -21.34 3.38 4.67
C PHE A 360 -22.09 2.88 3.43
N PHE A 361 -21.67 1.75 2.87
CA PHE A 361 -22.26 1.13 1.70
C PHE A 361 -22.55 -0.34 1.99
N ARG A 362 -23.74 -0.82 1.63
CA ARG A 362 -24.03 -2.25 1.66
C ARG A 362 -23.51 -2.94 0.41
N GLY A 363 -23.19 -4.23 0.55
CA GLY A 363 -22.83 -5.07 -0.56
C GLY A 363 -21.38 -4.87 -1.02
N ARG A 364 -21.14 -5.03 -2.31
CA ARG A 364 -19.82 -4.90 -2.92
C ARG A 364 -19.21 -3.53 -2.64
N PRO A 365 -17.87 -3.47 -2.46
CA PRO A 365 -17.18 -2.19 -2.23
C PRO A 365 -17.39 -1.25 -3.43
N ASN A 366 -17.62 0.03 -3.15
CA ASN A 366 -17.67 1.05 -4.19
C ASN A 366 -16.36 1.02 -5.02
N GLY A 367 -16.47 1.04 -6.34
CA GLY A 367 -15.32 0.95 -7.26
C GLY A 367 -14.94 -0.48 -7.69
N TRP A 368 -15.68 -1.49 -7.22
CA TRP A 368 -15.42 -2.90 -7.59
C TRP A 368 -15.43 -3.14 -9.12
N GLU A 369 -16.22 -2.37 -9.85
CA GLU A 369 -16.32 -2.46 -11.30
C GLU A 369 -15.00 -2.15 -12.00
N THR A 370 -14.15 -1.32 -11.39
CA THR A 370 -12.86 -0.90 -11.94
C THR A 370 -11.81 -2.01 -11.87
N MET A 371 -12.03 -3.02 -11.03
CA MET A 371 -11.10 -4.13 -10.84
C MET A 371 -11.20 -5.14 -11.97
N LYS A 372 -10.07 -5.75 -12.34
CA LYS A 372 -10.03 -6.83 -13.32
C LYS A 372 -9.99 -8.19 -12.65
N ASP A 373 -10.65 -9.17 -13.27
CA ASP A 373 -10.51 -10.57 -12.89
C ASP A 373 -9.28 -11.18 -13.60
N GLU A 374 -8.10 -10.81 -13.09
CA GLU A 374 -6.80 -11.23 -13.59
C GLU A 374 -5.89 -11.70 -12.46
N VAL A 375 -4.94 -12.55 -12.80
CA VAL A 375 -3.77 -12.88 -12.00
C VAL A 375 -2.60 -12.09 -12.58
N PHE A 376 -1.99 -11.28 -11.74
CA PHE A 376 -0.87 -10.41 -12.10
C PHE A 376 0.44 -11.09 -11.70
N VAL A 377 1.42 -11.04 -12.58
CA VAL A 377 2.75 -11.62 -12.34
C VAL A 377 3.83 -10.63 -12.77
N VAL A 378 4.78 -10.38 -11.91
CA VAL A 378 6.00 -9.63 -12.25
C VAL A 378 7.19 -10.56 -12.16
N SER A 379 7.95 -10.64 -13.24
CA SER A 379 9.23 -11.34 -13.26
C SER A 379 10.38 -10.36 -13.00
N LEU A 380 11.27 -10.71 -12.08
CA LEU A 380 12.56 -10.07 -11.87
C LEU A 380 13.64 -11.06 -12.30
N LEU A 381 14.22 -10.87 -13.50
CA LEU A 381 15.11 -11.86 -14.11
C LEU A 381 16.50 -11.29 -14.41
N LYS A 382 17.53 -12.10 -14.23
CA LYS A 382 18.91 -11.79 -14.63
C LYS A 382 19.18 -12.14 -16.09
N SER A 383 18.45 -13.11 -16.62
CA SER A 383 18.54 -13.57 -18.00
C SER A 383 17.17 -13.94 -18.53
N PRO A 384 16.94 -13.90 -19.85
CA PRO A 384 15.65 -14.23 -20.44
C PRO A 384 15.19 -15.65 -20.09
N GLY A 385 13.87 -15.86 -20.11
CA GLY A 385 13.25 -17.15 -19.89
C GLY A 385 11.78 -17.13 -20.27
N THR A 386 11.12 -18.27 -20.14
CA THR A 386 9.68 -18.39 -20.38
C THR A 386 8.95 -18.49 -19.05
N ILE A 387 8.03 -17.56 -18.79
CA ILE A 387 7.13 -17.60 -17.64
C ILE A 387 5.91 -18.43 -18.01
N GLN A 388 5.57 -19.39 -17.18
CA GLN A 388 4.38 -20.21 -17.31
C GLN A 388 3.46 -19.93 -16.13
N VAL A 389 2.22 -19.59 -16.42
CA VAL A 389 1.18 -19.30 -15.42
C VAL A 389 -0.04 -20.17 -15.69
N ALA A 390 -0.53 -20.86 -14.67
CA ALA A 390 -1.80 -21.53 -14.72
C ALA A 390 -2.69 -20.98 -13.61
N SER A 391 -3.88 -20.48 -13.99
CA SER A 391 -4.91 -19.98 -13.09
C SER A 391 -6.17 -20.81 -13.30
N GLY A 392 -6.44 -21.76 -12.38
CA GLY A 392 -7.50 -22.75 -12.57
C GLY A 392 -7.33 -23.50 -13.89
N SER A 393 -8.31 -23.36 -14.78
CA SER A 393 -8.27 -23.95 -16.14
C SER A 393 -7.52 -23.09 -17.17
N ASN A 394 -7.22 -21.84 -16.87
CA ASN A 394 -6.49 -20.93 -17.77
C ASN A 394 -4.99 -21.21 -17.67
N SER A 395 -4.30 -21.24 -18.82
CA SER A 395 -2.85 -21.40 -18.85
C SER A 395 -2.25 -20.56 -19.95
N GLN A 396 -1.19 -19.82 -19.62
CA GLN A 396 -0.48 -18.98 -20.57
C GLN A 396 1.05 -19.10 -20.38
N LYS A 397 1.78 -18.82 -21.46
CA LYS A 397 3.23 -18.77 -21.49
C LYS A 397 3.68 -17.45 -22.10
N PHE A 398 4.71 -16.88 -21.51
CA PHE A 398 5.24 -15.59 -21.92
C PHE A 398 6.76 -15.66 -22.03
N ASP A 399 7.29 -15.14 -23.12
CA ASP A 399 8.73 -14.91 -23.21
C ASP A 399 9.06 -13.64 -22.42
N ALA A 400 9.89 -13.81 -21.40
CA ALA A 400 10.28 -12.74 -20.49
C ALA A 400 11.75 -12.37 -20.75
N PRO A 401 12.06 -11.10 -21.05
CA PRO A 401 13.44 -10.63 -21.11
C PRO A 401 14.09 -10.62 -19.72
N ALA A 402 15.38 -10.35 -19.67
CA ALA A 402 16.02 -9.93 -18.43
C ALA A 402 15.42 -8.58 -17.97
N GLY A 403 15.46 -8.30 -16.68
CA GLY A 403 14.86 -7.11 -16.07
C GLY A 403 13.54 -7.40 -15.38
N ALA A 404 12.77 -6.35 -15.14
CA ALA A 404 11.44 -6.43 -14.53
C ALA A 404 10.36 -6.35 -15.62
N THR A 405 9.52 -7.37 -15.70
CA THR A 405 8.44 -7.43 -16.71
C THR A 405 7.14 -7.94 -16.08
N ALA A 406 6.03 -7.30 -16.40
CA ALA A 406 4.71 -7.67 -15.91
C ALA A 406 3.90 -8.45 -16.94
N PHE A 407 3.12 -9.42 -16.48
CA PHE A 407 2.21 -10.25 -17.25
C PHE A 407 0.86 -10.36 -16.53
N THR A 408 -0.19 -10.62 -17.29
CA THR A 408 -1.53 -10.88 -16.75
C THR A 408 -2.12 -12.12 -17.40
N VAL A 409 -2.89 -12.86 -16.58
CA VAL A 409 -3.61 -14.06 -17.05
C VAL A 409 -5.05 -13.94 -16.54
N PRO A 410 -6.07 -14.23 -17.38
CA PRO A 410 -7.45 -14.27 -16.89
C PRO A 410 -7.58 -15.14 -15.65
N MET A 411 -8.25 -14.62 -14.64
CA MET A 411 -8.52 -15.31 -13.38
C MET A 411 -9.31 -16.60 -13.63
N GLY A 412 -8.87 -17.70 -13.03
CA GLY A 412 -9.55 -18.98 -13.05
C GLY A 412 -9.70 -19.56 -11.65
N VAL A 413 -10.90 -20.07 -11.34
CA VAL A 413 -11.19 -20.74 -10.08
C VAL A 413 -10.33 -22.00 -9.94
N GLY A 414 -9.69 -22.17 -8.78
CA GLY A 414 -8.81 -23.29 -8.47
C GLY A 414 -7.41 -22.88 -8.09
N GLN A 415 -6.46 -23.81 -8.26
CA GLN A 415 -5.06 -23.60 -7.95
C GLN A 415 -4.40 -22.57 -8.89
N GLN A 416 -3.45 -21.82 -8.35
CA GLN A 416 -2.64 -20.86 -9.08
C GLN A 416 -1.19 -21.38 -9.11
N LYS A 417 -0.61 -21.56 -10.30
CA LYS A 417 0.72 -22.15 -10.48
C LYS A 417 1.60 -21.25 -11.34
N PHE A 418 2.85 -21.14 -10.95
CA PHE A 418 3.83 -20.27 -11.59
C PHE A 418 5.14 -21.00 -11.80
N ALA A 419 5.76 -20.80 -12.96
CA ALA A 419 7.08 -21.35 -13.24
C ALA A 419 7.90 -20.45 -14.16
N LEU A 420 9.21 -20.46 -13.95
CA LEU A 420 10.22 -19.96 -14.88
C LEU A 420 10.89 -21.16 -15.54
N VAL A 421 10.94 -21.18 -16.86
CA VAL A 421 11.54 -22.24 -17.66
C VAL A 421 12.64 -21.65 -18.54
N ARG A 422 13.78 -22.34 -18.64
CA ARG A 422 14.88 -22.07 -19.56
C ARG A 422 15.38 -23.35 -20.18
N ASP A 423 15.63 -23.37 -21.47
CA ASP A 423 16.15 -24.51 -22.21
C ASP A 423 15.36 -25.81 -21.92
N GLY A 424 14.05 -25.68 -21.83
CA GLY A 424 13.12 -26.78 -21.51
C GLY A 424 13.15 -27.28 -20.06
N ARG A 425 13.94 -26.64 -19.17
CA ARG A 425 14.05 -27.01 -17.75
C ARG A 425 13.36 -25.98 -16.86
N THR A 426 12.64 -26.44 -15.86
CA THR A 426 12.07 -25.59 -14.82
C THR A 426 13.20 -25.08 -13.91
N VAL A 427 13.34 -23.76 -13.85
CA VAL A 427 14.31 -23.05 -12.99
C VAL A 427 13.70 -22.71 -11.64
N LEU A 428 12.49 -22.15 -11.67
CA LEU A 428 11.69 -21.81 -10.48
C LEU A 428 10.28 -22.32 -10.71
N SER A 429 9.63 -22.84 -9.68
CA SER A 429 8.21 -23.14 -9.71
C SER A 429 7.61 -23.16 -8.33
N ASP A 430 6.33 -22.79 -8.24
CA ASP A 430 5.53 -22.94 -7.03
C ASP A 430 4.04 -23.00 -7.35
N THR A 431 3.27 -23.53 -6.40
CA THR A 431 1.82 -23.47 -6.38
C THR A 431 1.40 -22.60 -5.20
N SER A 432 0.64 -21.54 -5.48
CA SER A 432 0.16 -20.64 -4.45
C SER A 432 -0.62 -21.38 -3.36
N LEU A 433 -0.43 -20.95 -2.13
CA LEU A 433 -1.17 -21.49 -0.98
C LEU A 433 -2.66 -21.08 -0.98
N LYS A 434 -3.01 -20.00 -1.71
CA LYS A 434 -4.39 -19.49 -1.78
C LYS A 434 -5.02 -19.87 -3.11
N ASN A 435 -6.11 -20.61 -3.08
CA ASN A 435 -6.92 -20.87 -4.27
C ASN A 435 -7.82 -19.67 -4.57
N ILE A 436 -8.13 -19.47 -5.84
CA ILE A 436 -9.27 -18.64 -6.24
C ILE A 436 -10.53 -19.49 -6.14
N VAL A 437 -11.55 -18.97 -5.47
CA VAL A 437 -12.84 -19.66 -5.28
C VAL A 437 -14.00 -18.79 -5.77
N ASN A 438 -15.10 -19.42 -6.13
CA ASN A 438 -16.32 -18.75 -6.58
C ASN A 438 -17.39 -18.66 -5.50
N THR A 439 -16.96 -18.67 -4.23
CA THR A 439 -17.84 -18.57 -3.06
C THR A 439 -17.31 -17.51 -2.12
N CYS A 440 -18.20 -16.94 -1.31
CA CYS A 440 -17.82 -15.92 -0.32
C CYS A 440 -16.96 -16.54 0.78
N ILE A 441 -15.70 -16.17 0.83
CA ILE A 441 -14.79 -16.59 1.88
C ILE A 441 -15.28 -15.94 3.19
N CYS A 442 -15.53 -16.75 4.21
CA CYS A 442 -16.09 -16.30 5.48
C CYS A 442 -17.42 -15.55 5.36
N GLY A 443 -18.13 -15.72 4.27
CA GLY A 443 -19.37 -15.00 4.00
C GLY A 443 -19.21 -13.53 3.62
N LEU A 444 -18.00 -13.05 3.43
CA LEU A 444 -17.70 -11.63 3.24
C LEU A 444 -17.32 -11.30 1.79
N TYR A 445 -17.52 -10.04 1.42
CA TYR A 445 -16.81 -9.44 0.31
C TYR A 445 -15.35 -9.18 0.72
N ASN A 446 -14.41 -9.89 0.09
CA ASN A 446 -12.99 -9.65 0.29
C ASN A 446 -12.32 -9.30 -1.04
N PHE A 447 -12.06 -8.00 -1.23
CA PHE A 447 -11.36 -7.46 -2.39
C PHE A 447 -9.88 -7.18 -2.10
N ASN A 448 -9.35 -7.66 -0.97
CA ASN A 448 -7.92 -7.60 -0.69
C ASN A 448 -7.13 -8.50 -1.65
N ALA A 449 -5.85 -8.20 -1.85
CA ALA A 449 -4.95 -9.00 -2.67
C ALA A 449 -4.27 -10.10 -1.84
N TYR A 450 -4.11 -11.27 -2.43
CA TYR A 450 -3.13 -12.25 -1.98
C TYR A 450 -1.87 -12.07 -2.81
N VAL A 451 -0.73 -11.83 -2.16
CA VAL A 451 0.56 -11.63 -2.81
C VAL A 451 1.51 -12.75 -2.45
N GLY A 452 2.10 -13.38 -3.45
CA GLY A 452 3.07 -14.45 -3.24
C GLY A 452 4.33 -14.27 -4.08
N THR A 453 5.33 -15.10 -3.81
CA THR A 453 6.61 -15.11 -4.54
C THR A 453 7.00 -16.50 -4.98
N VAL A 454 7.80 -16.59 -6.05
CA VAL A 454 8.49 -17.82 -6.45
C VAL A 454 10.01 -17.50 -6.54
N PRO A 455 10.85 -18.15 -5.73
CA PRO A 455 10.51 -19.15 -4.73
C PRO A 455 9.68 -18.56 -3.58
N PRO A 456 8.87 -19.39 -2.90
CA PRO A 456 8.10 -18.94 -1.74
C PRO A 456 9.03 -18.56 -0.58
N PRO A 457 8.58 -17.73 0.37
CA PRO A 457 9.33 -17.42 1.57
C PRO A 457 9.55 -18.69 2.43
N ALA A 458 10.64 -18.72 3.19
CA ALA A 458 10.98 -19.85 4.05
C ALA A 458 9.91 -20.16 5.12
N THR A 459 9.19 -19.12 5.53
CA THR A 459 8.07 -19.22 6.48
C THR A 459 6.86 -18.51 5.90
N VAL A 460 5.69 -19.11 6.05
CA VAL A 460 4.43 -18.49 5.64
C VAL A 460 4.13 -17.32 6.57
N ASP A 461 3.92 -16.14 5.98
CA ASP A 461 3.49 -14.97 6.74
C ASP A 461 2.01 -15.12 7.15
N LYS A 462 1.76 -15.00 8.45
CA LYS A 462 0.43 -15.20 9.05
C LYS A 462 0.12 -14.10 10.04
N LEU A 463 -1.14 -13.75 10.09
CA LEU A 463 -1.65 -12.90 11.15
C LEU A 463 -1.46 -13.59 12.50
N GLY A 464 -0.59 -13.02 13.33
CA GLY A 464 -0.26 -13.56 14.65
C GLY A 464 -1.31 -13.22 15.72
N PRO A 465 -1.21 -13.82 16.91
CA PRO A 465 -2.10 -13.49 18.03
C PRO A 465 -2.12 -12.00 18.39
N ALA A 466 -1.00 -11.31 18.24
CA ALA A 466 -0.91 -9.87 18.46
C ALA A 466 -1.75 -9.04 17.49
N GLY A 467 -1.86 -9.50 16.22
CA GLY A 467 -2.73 -8.88 15.23
C GLY A 467 -4.22 -9.22 15.39
N LEU A 468 -4.54 -10.18 16.25
CA LEU A 468 -5.90 -10.53 16.65
C LEU A 468 -6.29 -9.96 18.03
N ALA A 469 -5.36 -9.29 18.70
CA ALA A 469 -5.62 -8.66 19.99
C ALA A 469 -6.65 -7.54 19.82
N ALA A 470 -7.47 -7.34 20.84
CA ALA A 470 -8.51 -6.31 20.87
C ALA A 470 -9.56 -6.40 19.75
N LEU A 471 -9.79 -7.60 19.18
CA LEU A 471 -10.93 -7.84 18.30
C LEU A 471 -12.21 -7.33 18.94
N GLN A 472 -12.89 -6.40 18.28
CA GLN A 472 -14.16 -5.87 18.76
C GLN A 472 -15.26 -6.92 18.64
N GLN A 473 -16.18 -6.92 19.60
CA GLN A 473 -17.30 -7.85 19.62
C GLN A 473 -18.20 -7.61 18.38
N GLY A 474 -18.56 -8.65 17.66
CA GLY A 474 -19.40 -8.56 16.47
C GLY A 474 -18.65 -8.39 15.15
N LEU A 475 -17.34 -8.14 15.17
CA LEU A 475 -16.52 -8.00 13.96
C LEU A 475 -15.98 -9.33 13.42
N ARG A 476 -16.18 -10.42 14.13
CA ARG A 476 -15.73 -11.74 13.69
C ARG A 476 -16.55 -12.24 12.51
N ALA A 477 -15.92 -12.35 11.36
CA ALA A 477 -16.36 -13.32 10.40
C ALA A 477 -16.12 -14.70 10.99
N ALA A 478 -17.16 -15.50 11.20
CA ALA A 478 -17.00 -16.91 11.52
C ALA A 478 -16.42 -17.61 10.28
N CYS A 479 -15.10 -17.58 10.12
CA CYS A 479 -14.45 -18.41 9.13
C CYS A 479 -14.46 -19.84 9.63
N PRO A 480 -15.11 -20.79 8.94
CA PRO A 480 -14.84 -22.19 9.17
C PRO A 480 -13.35 -22.43 8.89
N THR A 481 -12.72 -23.27 9.70
CA THR A 481 -11.32 -23.69 9.65
C THR A 481 -10.72 -23.52 8.25
N ASN A 482 -9.75 -22.64 8.14
CA ASN A 482 -9.20 -22.22 6.86
C ASN A 482 -8.43 -23.35 6.15
N THR A 483 -8.32 -23.21 4.86
CA THR A 483 -7.58 -24.10 3.97
C THR A 483 -6.07 -24.18 4.27
N LEU A 484 -5.54 -23.37 5.16
CA LEU A 484 -4.12 -23.33 5.59
C LEU A 484 -3.89 -24.01 6.95
N GLY A 485 -4.90 -24.67 7.54
CA GLY A 485 -4.74 -25.46 8.77
C GLY A 485 -4.52 -24.64 10.05
N VAL A 486 -4.82 -23.35 10.05
CA VAL A 486 -4.86 -22.55 11.28
C VAL A 486 -6.21 -22.74 11.95
N ASN A 487 -6.28 -23.64 12.92
CA ASN A 487 -7.42 -23.75 13.82
C ASN A 487 -7.55 -22.44 14.59
N MET A 488 -8.50 -21.61 14.22
CA MET A 488 -9.01 -20.56 15.09
C MET A 488 -9.78 -21.24 16.22
N ALA A 489 -9.04 -21.76 17.19
CA ALA A 489 -9.66 -22.10 18.46
C ALA A 489 -10.40 -20.86 18.94
N SER A 490 -11.68 -21.02 19.20
CA SER A 490 -12.54 -19.97 19.77
C SER A 490 -11.77 -19.24 20.87
N VAL A 491 -11.33 -18.01 20.56
CA VAL A 491 -10.89 -17.10 21.61
C VAL A 491 -12.17 -16.70 22.33
N GLU A 492 -12.48 -17.38 23.40
CA GLU A 492 -13.55 -16.97 24.29
C GLU A 492 -13.24 -15.53 24.75
N SER A 493 -14.12 -14.63 24.38
CA SER A 493 -14.05 -13.23 24.76
C SER A 493 -14.26 -13.13 26.27
N THR A 494 -13.21 -12.86 27.01
CA THR A 494 -13.39 -12.24 28.33
C THR A 494 -13.99 -10.85 28.12
N PRO A 495 -15.08 -10.49 28.81
CA PRO A 495 -15.67 -9.16 28.66
C PRO A 495 -14.68 -8.11 29.09
N VAL A 496 -14.38 -7.15 28.23
CA VAL A 496 -13.68 -5.92 28.63
C VAL A 496 -14.60 -5.14 29.55
N PRO A 497 -14.15 -4.71 30.75
CA PRO A 497 -14.96 -3.89 31.63
C PRO A 497 -15.28 -2.56 30.96
N THR A 498 -16.56 -2.22 30.91
CA THR A 498 -17.06 -0.93 30.46
C THR A 498 -16.49 0.18 31.37
N PRO A 499 -15.88 1.25 30.82
CA PRO A 499 -15.49 2.38 31.63
C PRO A 499 -16.74 3.03 32.21
N THR A 500 -16.76 3.15 33.53
CA THR A 500 -17.78 3.89 34.26
C THR A 500 -17.59 5.38 33.96
N PRO A 501 -18.64 6.13 33.57
CA PRO A 501 -18.52 7.58 33.41
C PRO A 501 -18.24 8.24 34.77
N ALA A 502 -17.25 9.12 34.81
CA ALA A 502 -16.98 10.03 35.90
C ALA A 502 -17.77 11.32 35.71
#